data_a033a2dc581476f501fb5276322ea2d2
#
_entry.id   a033a2dc581476f501fb5276322ea2d2
#
_cell.length_a   1.000
_cell.length_b   1.000
_cell.length_c   1.000
_cell.angle_alpha   90.00
_cell.angle_beta   90.00
_cell.angle_gamma   90.00
#
_symmetry.space_group_name_H-M   'P 1'
#
loop_
_entity.id
_entity.type
_entity.pdbx_description
1 polymer ?
#
loop_
_entity_poly.entity_id
_entity_poly.type
_entity_poly.pdbx_seq_one_letter_code
_entity_poly.pdbx_strand_id
1 'polypeptide(L)'
;MFDKYCVSETYTIKEVLNQFENNHDRVAIVIDPEDKVIGVVSQGDILRALSAGIDIYTQITQIIQSSFLHLYEKNFKEAYNIFKVRKITLLPIIDRQSKLTGIITLDDIFNYLENRDG
;
A
#
# COMPACT_ATOMS: atom_id res chain seq x y z
N MET A 1 -9.35 4.13 10.70
CA MET A 1 -9.87 2.93 10.04
C MET A 1 -8.78 2.17 9.28
N PHE A 2 -7.92 2.89 8.55
CA PHE A 2 -6.84 2.24 7.78
C PHE A 2 -5.46 2.52 8.38
N ASP A 3 -5.41 2.85 9.66
CA ASP A 3 -4.21 3.42 10.31
C ASP A 3 -3.00 2.50 10.26
N LYS A 4 -3.20 1.19 10.30
CA LYS A 4 -2.06 0.28 10.31
C LYS A 4 -1.33 0.22 8.96
N TYR A 5 -1.99 0.65 7.88
CA TYR A 5 -1.40 0.66 6.53
C TYR A 5 -0.97 2.05 6.09
N CYS A 6 -1.47 3.11 6.72
CA CYS A 6 -1.24 4.47 6.27
C CYS A 6 -0.07 5.12 6.99
N VAL A 7 0.72 5.87 6.24
CA VAL A 7 1.80 6.69 6.78
C VAL A 7 1.68 8.09 6.20
N SER A 8 2.12 9.08 6.96
CA SER A 8 2.16 10.47 6.50
C SER A 8 3.24 10.67 5.46
N GLU A 9 3.01 11.59 4.53
CA GLU A 9 4.02 11.99 3.56
C GLU A 9 5.28 12.58 4.21
N THR A 10 5.18 12.98 5.49
CA THR A 10 6.33 13.53 6.22
C THR A 10 7.22 12.46 6.83
N TYR A 11 6.80 11.19 6.80
CA TYR A 11 7.58 10.11 7.39
C TYR A 11 8.90 9.89 6.65
N THR A 12 9.92 9.54 7.42
CA THR A 12 11.19 9.05 6.86
C THR A 12 11.05 7.55 6.54
N ILE A 13 12.01 7.04 5.78
CA ILE A 13 12.11 5.60 5.50
C ILE A 13 12.13 4.81 6.82
N LYS A 14 12.92 5.28 7.80
CA LYS A 14 13.00 4.62 9.11
C LYS A 14 11.64 4.53 9.78
N GLU A 15 10.86 5.61 9.75
CA GLU A 15 9.54 5.62 10.37
C GLU A 15 8.58 4.66 9.67
N VAL A 16 8.66 4.57 8.34
CA VAL A 16 7.85 3.60 7.59
C VAL A 16 8.24 2.17 7.96
N LEU A 17 9.54 1.88 8.08
CA LEU A 17 10.01 0.56 8.48
C LEU A 17 9.51 0.19 9.88
N ASN A 18 9.50 1.16 10.80
CA ASN A 18 8.96 0.92 12.14
C ASN A 18 7.48 0.58 12.11
N GLN A 19 6.72 1.24 11.21
CA GLN A 19 5.30 0.98 11.06
C GLN A 19 5.04 -0.44 10.55
N PHE A 20 5.95 -1.00 9.76
CA PHE A 20 5.83 -2.38 9.26
C PHE A 20 5.82 -3.44 10.35
N GLU A 21 6.30 -3.13 11.55
CA GLU A 21 6.23 -4.08 12.66
C GLU A 21 4.80 -4.41 13.04
N ASN A 22 3.86 -3.49 12.78
CA ASN A 22 2.45 -3.67 13.06
C ASN A 22 1.63 -3.95 11.80
N ASN A 23 2.30 -4.22 10.68
CA ASN A 23 1.70 -4.36 9.37
C ASN A 23 2.39 -5.54 8.67
N HIS A 24 1.83 -6.73 8.87
CA HIS A 24 2.47 -7.96 8.38
C HIS A 24 2.54 -8.02 6.84
N ASP A 25 1.72 -7.26 6.14
CA ASP A 25 1.79 -7.19 4.68
C ASP A 25 3.00 -6.41 4.19
N ARG A 26 3.59 -5.60 5.07
CA ARG A 26 4.79 -4.81 4.80
C ARG A 26 4.66 -3.94 3.56
N VAL A 27 3.51 -3.28 3.48
CA VAL A 27 3.17 -2.32 2.45
C VAL A 27 2.55 -1.11 3.13
N ALA A 28 2.98 0.09 2.79
CA ALA A 28 2.44 1.31 3.37
C ALA A 28 1.79 2.15 2.29
N ILE A 29 0.65 2.75 2.63
CA ILE A 29 -0.06 3.70 1.79
C ILE A 29 0.31 5.09 2.30
N VAL A 30 0.94 5.89 1.43
CA VAL A 30 1.41 7.22 1.81
C VAL A 30 0.31 8.23 1.49
N ILE A 31 -0.11 8.97 2.51
CA ILE A 31 -1.20 9.93 2.39
C ILE A 31 -0.73 11.35 2.72
N ASP A 32 -1.40 12.33 2.12
CA ASP A 32 -1.16 13.74 2.40
C ASP A 32 -2.09 14.23 3.53
N PRO A 33 -1.99 15.51 3.96
CA PRO A 33 -2.85 16.01 5.05
C PRO A 33 -4.35 15.99 4.73
N GLU A 34 -4.73 15.87 3.47
CA GLU A 34 -6.14 15.77 3.06
C GLU A 34 -6.59 14.33 2.87
N ASP A 35 -5.79 13.35 3.33
CA ASP A 35 -6.04 11.91 3.19
C ASP A 35 -6.03 11.41 1.74
N LYS A 36 -5.40 12.16 0.85
CA LYS A 36 -5.21 11.70 -0.53
C LYS A 36 -4.03 10.75 -0.59
N VAL A 37 -4.20 9.66 -1.32
CA VAL A 37 -3.13 8.69 -1.53
C VAL A 37 -2.17 9.25 -2.57
N ILE A 38 -0.91 9.43 -2.17
CA ILE A 38 0.12 9.94 -3.06
C ILE A 38 1.10 8.87 -3.51
N GLY A 39 1.03 7.70 -2.91
CA GLY A 39 1.87 6.58 -3.34
C GLY A 39 1.69 5.38 -2.44
N VAL A 40 2.27 4.27 -2.87
CA VAL A 40 2.30 3.02 -2.11
C VAL A 40 3.73 2.52 -2.14
N VAL A 41 4.23 2.07 -0.99
CA VAL A 41 5.61 1.61 -0.88
C VAL A 41 5.65 0.27 -0.16
N SER A 42 6.40 -0.68 -0.71
CA SER A 42 6.60 -2.00 -0.11
C SER A 42 7.96 -2.08 0.56
N GLN A 43 8.12 -3.10 1.41
CA GLN A 43 9.43 -3.38 2.01
C GLN A 43 10.50 -3.59 0.94
N GLY A 44 10.15 -4.25 -0.17
CA GLY A 44 11.09 -4.45 -1.27
C GLY A 44 11.54 -3.14 -1.91
N ASP A 45 10.61 -2.18 -2.06
CA ASP A 45 10.94 -0.86 -2.59
C ASP A 45 11.97 -0.16 -1.69
N ILE A 46 11.76 -0.24 -0.38
CA ILE A 46 12.67 0.36 0.61
C ILE A 46 14.02 -0.31 0.57
N LEU A 47 14.06 -1.64 0.52
CA LEU A 47 15.32 -2.39 0.47
C LEU A 47 16.13 -2.02 -0.76
N ARG A 48 15.45 -1.87 -1.92
CA ARG A 48 16.13 -1.44 -3.14
C ARG A 48 16.70 -0.03 -3.02
N ALA A 49 15.96 0.89 -2.40
CA ALA A 49 16.42 2.26 -2.19
C ALA A 49 17.65 2.29 -1.28
N LEU A 50 17.61 1.56 -0.16
CA LEU A 50 18.74 1.50 0.77
C LEU A 50 19.96 0.86 0.11
N SER A 51 19.76 -0.20 -0.69
CA SER A 51 20.84 -0.85 -1.43
C SER A 51 21.47 0.09 -2.45
N ALA A 52 20.71 1.04 -2.97
CA ALA A 52 21.21 2.04 -3.90
C ALA A 52 21.89 3.22 -3.21
N GLY A 53 21.99 3.19 -1.87
CA GLY A 53 22.69 4.22 -1.10
C GLY A 53 21.81 5.32 -0.55
N ILE A 54 20.50 5.19 -0.64
CA ILE A 54 19.57 6.18 -0.07
C ILE A 54 19.65 6.07 1.46
N ASP A 55 19.72 7.21 2.14
CA ASP A 55 19.81 7.27 3.60
C ASP A 55 18.47 6.93 4.24
N ILE A 56 18.51 6.20 5.35
CA ILE A 56 17.30 5.75 6.07
C ILE A 56 16.48 6.92 6.63
N TYR A 57 17.09 8.08 6.81
CA TYR A 57 16.39 9.29 7.28
C TYR A 57 15.83 10.15 6.15
N THR A 58 15.94 9.68 4.91
CA THR A 58 15.31 10.34 3.75
C THR A 58 13.80 10.26 3.89
N GLN A 59 13.09 11.32 3.53
CA GLN A 59 11.63 11.30 3.52
C GLN A 59 11.10 10.29 2.51
N ILE A 60 10.03 9.61 2.88
CA ILE A 60 9.45 8.54 2.06
C ILE A 60 9.02 9.05 0.68
N THR A 61 8.64 10.31 0.57
CA THR A 61 8.22 10.90 -0.70
C THR A 61 9.32 10.90 -1.75
N GLN A 62 10.57 10.78 -1.34
CA GLN A 62 11.71 10.77 -2.28
C GLN A 62 11.85 9.44 -3.02
N ILE A 63 11.23 8.37 -2.54
CA ILE A 63 11.38 7.05 -3.13
C ILE A 63 10.08 6.44 -3.66
N ILE A 64 8.93 7.05 -3.37
CA ILE A 64 7.65 6.55 -3.88
C ILE A 64 7.43 7.04 -5.31
N GLN A 65 6.65 6.24 -6.05
CA GLN A 65 6.23 6.62 -7.39
C GLN A 65 4.82 7.20 -7.32
N SER A 66 4.55 8.22 -8.12
CA SER A 66 3.22 8.83 -8.20
C SER A 66 2.21 7.90 -8.88
N SER A 67 2.70 6.92 -9.64
CA SER A 67 1.85 5.93 -10.28
C SER A 67 1.81 4.68 -9.42
N PHE A 68 0.62 4.26 -9.00
CA PHE A 68 0.43 3.08 -8.16
C PHE A 68 -0.85 2.35 -8.59
N LEU A 69 -0.85 1.03 -8.38
CA LEU A 69 -2.04 0.21 -8.66
C LEU A 69 -3.11 0.50 -7.62
N HIS A 70 -4.34 0.66 -8.08
CA HIS A 70 -5.47 0.98 -7.22
C HIS A 70 -6.78 0.58 -7.88
N LEU A 71 -7.85 0.58 -7.10
CA LEU A 71 -9.22 0.40 -7.60
C LEU A 71 -10.04 1.60 -7.19
N TYR A 72 -11.15 1.84 -7.90
CA TYR A 72 -12.12 2.86 -7.52
C TYR A 72 -13.31 2.28 -6.76
N GLU A 73 -13.50 0.97 -6.85
CA GLU A 73 -14.59 0.27 -6.19
C GLU A 73 -14.07 -1.03 -5.60
N LYS A 74 -14.74 -1.52 -4.55
CA LYS A 74 -14.40 -2.79 -3.92
C LYS A 74 -14.87 -3.93 -4.81
N ASN A 75 -14.01 -4.38 -5.70
CA ASN A 75 -14.28 -5.42 -6.68
C ASN A 75 -13.27 -6.55 -6.49
N PHE A 76 -13.69 -7.64 -5.84
CA PHE A 76 -12.80 -8.76 -5.54
C PHE A 76 -12.33 -9.49 -6.80
N LYS A 77 -13.19 -9.60 -7.81
CA LYS A 77 -12.81 -10.26 -9.06
C LYS A 77 -11.69 -9.51 -9.77
N GLU A 78 -11.82 -8.20 -9.87
CA GLU A 78 -10.78 -7.36 -10.47
C GLU A 78 -9.50 -7.40 -9.64
N ALA A 79 -9.63 -7.30 -8.31
CA ALA A 79 -8.48 -7.40 -7.41
C ALA A 79 -7.78 -8.75 -7.57
N TYR A 80 -8.53 -9.85 -7.65
CA TYR A 80 -7.97 -11.17 -7.85
C TYR A 80 -7.13 -11.24 -9.12
N ASN A 81 -7.64 -10.69 -10.20
CA ASN A 81 -6.91 -10.69 -11.47
C ASN A 81 -5.62 -9.89 -11.37
N ILE A 82 -5.63 -8.77 -10.65
CA ILE A 82 -4.43 -7.95 -10.44
C ILE A 82 -3.42 -8.69 -9.59
N PHE A 83 -3.84 -9.27 -8.47
CA PHE A 83 -2.94 -10.01 -7.58
C PHE A 83 -2.32 -11.23 -8.28
N LYS A 84 -3.08 -11.85 -9.18
CA LYS A 84 -2.62 -13.03 -9.91
C LYS A 84 -1.46 -12.71 -10.85
N VAL A 85 -1.49 -11.53 -11.46
CA VAL A 85 -0.49 -11.09 -12.44
C VAL A 85 0.65 -10.32 -11.78
N ARG A 86 0.34 -9.52 -10.77
CA ARG A 86 1.31 -8.67 -10.07
C ARG A 86 1.64 -9.25 -8.71
N LYS A 87 2.92 -9.20 -8.34
CA LYS A 87 3.37 -9.72 -7.04
C LYS A 87 3.20 -8.65 -5.97
N ILE A 88 1.95 -8.34 -5.66
CA ILE A 88 1.59 -7.38 -4.62
C ILE A 88 0.65 -8.06 -3.64
N THR A 89 0.51 -7.49 -2.45
CA THR A 89 -0.30 -8.06 -1.38
C THR A 89 -1.42 -7.14 -0.94
N LEU A 90 -1.50 -5.94 -1.51
CA LEU A 90 -2.44 -4.92 -1.06
C LEU A 90 -2.78 -3.98 -2.21
N LEU A 91 -4.08 -3.64 -2.33
CA LEU A 91 -4.57 -2.63 -3.27
C LEU A 91 -5.36 -1.58 -2.50
N PRO A 92 -5.01 -0.30 -2.62
CA PRO A 92 -5.87 0.75 -2.10
C PRO A 92 -7.07 0.96 -3.02
N ILE A 93 -8.20 1.31 -2.41
CA ILE A 93 -9.40 1.76 -3.13
C ILE A 93 -9.49 3.25 -2.87
N ILE A 94 -9.59 4.03 -3.93
CA ILE A 94 -9.63 5.49 -3.85
C ILE A 94 -10.85 6.03 -4.57
N ASP A 95 -11.30 7.23 -4.18
CA ASP A 95 -12.34 7.92 -4.90
C ASP A 95 -11.73 8.77 -6.03
N ARG A 96 -12.57 9.55 -6.71
CA ARG A 96 -12.11 10.37 -7.85
C ARG A 96 -11.24 11.55 -7.43
N GLN A 97 -11.20 11.87 -6.13
CA GLN A 97 -10.30 12.86 -5.57
C GLN A 97 -9.05 12.23 -4.96
N SER A 98 -8.81 10.94 -5.23
CA SER A 98 -7.67 10.17 -4.72
C SER A 98 -7.70 9.92 -3.22
N LYS A 99 -8.83 10.13 -2.56
CA LYS A 99 -8.96 9.84 -1.13
C LYS A 99 -9.15 8.35 -0.91
N LEU A 100 -8.51 7.82 0.14
CA LEU A 100 -8.60 6.41 0.47
C LEU A 100 -9.99 6.08 1.00
N THR A 101 -10.68 5.15 0.34
CA THR A 101 -12.01 4.70 0.73
C THR A 101 -12.04 3.25 1.19
N GLY A 102 -10.99 2.49 0.91
CA GLY A 102 -10.91 1.10 1.31
C GLY A 102 -9.58 0.48 0.97
N ILE A 103 -9.42 -0.76 1.37
CA ILE A 103 -8.20 -1.54 1.11
C ILE A 103 -8.64 -2.98 0.85
N ILE A 104 -8.03 -3.62 -0.16
CA ILE A 104 -8.18 -5.06 -0.38
C ILE A 104 -6.80 -5.67 -0.23
N THR A 105 -6.67 -6.64 0.69
CA THR A 105 -5.44 -7.39 0.88
C THR A 105 -5.53 -8.75 0.21
N LEU A 106 -4.39 -9.42 0.06
CA LEU A 106 -4.36 -10.78 -0.47
C LEU A 106 -5.17 -11.72 0.42
N ASP A 107 -5.14 -11.53 1.74
CA ASP A 107 -5.95 -12.33 2.67
C ASP A 107 -7.44 -12.15 2.42
N ASP A 108 -7.87 -10.93 2.09
CA ASP A 108 -9.27 -10.68 1.72
C ASP A 108 -9.69 -11.50 0.50
N ILE A 109 -8.78 -11.64 -0.46
CA ILE A 109 -9.04 -12.43 -1.66
C ILE A 109 -9.16 -13.92 -1.32
N PHE A 110 -8.27 -14.43 -0.47
CA PHE A 110 -8.37 -15.84 -0.04
C PHE A 110 -9.70 -16.10 0.68
N ASN A 111 -10.12 -15.21 1.56
CA ASN A 111 -11.39 -15.32 2.25
C ASN A 111 -12.57 -15.28 1.28
N TYR A 112 -12.50 -14.40 0.29
CA TYR A 112 -13.54 -14.30 -0.74
C TYR A 112 -13.65 -15.61 -1.54
N LEU A 113 -12.51 -16.17 -1.95
CA LEU A 113 -12.49 -17.43 -2.72
C LEU A 113 -13.00 -18.60 -1.90
N GLU A 114 -12.64 -18.68 -0.63
CA GLU A 114 -13.12 -19.75 0.26
C GLU A 114 -14.63 -19.69 0.44
N ASN A 115 -15.20 -18.50 0.54
CA ASN A 115 -16.62 -18.33 0.82
C ASN A 115 -17.49 -18.45 -0.43
N ARG A 116 -16.91 -18.42 -1.63
CA ARG A 116 -17.67 -18.56 -2.88
C ARG A 116 -18.34 -19.90 -3.01
N ASP A 117 -17.70 -20.94 -2.52
CA ASP A 117 -18.15 -22.32 -2.70
C ASP A 117 -18.98 -22.83 -1.51
N GLY A 118 -19.11 -21.97 -0.50
CA GLY A 118 -19.90 -22.28 0.66
C GLY A 118 -21.22 -21.57 0.66
#